data_f1a1cca5bc77750bfdf96a882fe2a35e
#
_entry.id   f1a1cca5bc77750bfdf96a882fe2a35e
#
_cell.length_a   1.000
_cell.length_b   1.000
_cell.length_c   1.000
_cell.angle_alpha   90.00
_cell.angle_beta   90.00
_cell.angle_gamma   90.00
#
_symmetry.space_group_name_H-M   'P 1'
#
loop_
_entity.id
_entity.type
_entity.pdbx_description
1 polymer ?
#
loop_
_entity_poly.entity_id
_entity_poly.type
_entity_poly.pdbx_seq_one_letter_code
_entity_poly.pdbx_strand_id
1 'polypeptide(L)' 'MNIKITRREKEVLHLISHEYTTIEIARKLYLSPHTIITHRRNLFVKLDVRNVAGLVRRGFEEGILKPLYKVGLHQQVMSA' A
#
# COMPACT_ATOMS: atom_id res chain seq x y z
N MET A 1 -1.23 -20.14 -0.59
CA MET A 1 -2.58 -19.65 -0.85
C MET A 1 -2.51 -18.48 -1.82
N ASN A 2 -3.33 -18.48 -2.86
CA ASN A 2 -3.34 -17.40 -3.84
C ASN A 2 -4.14 -16.23 -3.32
N ILE A 3 -3.46 -15.11 -3.13
CA ILE A 3 -4.11 -13.86 -2.72
C ILE A 3 -4.37 -13.07 -3.99
N LYS A 4 -5.65 -12.87 -4.29
CA LYS A 4 -6.01 -12.10 -5.49
C LYS A 4 -6.23 -10.65 -5.11
N ILE A 5 -5.19 -9.87 -5.28
CA ILE A 5 -5.27 -8.43 -5.09
C ILE A 5 -5.57 -7.80 -6.44
N THR A 6 -6.65 -7.04 -6.52
CA THR A 6 -7.03 -6.39 -7.78
C THR A 6 -6.07 -5.27 -8.12
N ARG A 7 -6.07 -4.84 -9.38
CA ARG A 7 -5.22 -3.74 -9.82
C ARG A 7 -5.51 -2.48 -9.00
N ARG A 8 -6.78 -2.17 -8.78
CA ARG A 8 -7.16 -0.98 -8.01
C ARG A 8 -6.72 -1.08 -6.56
N GLU A 9 -6.83 -2.27 -5.98
CA GLU A 9 -6.33 -2.49 -4.62
C GLU A 9 -4.82 -2.28 -4.53
N LYS A 10 -4.07 -2.72 -5.53
CA LYS A 10 -2.62 -2.47 -5.58
C LYS A 10 -2.32 -0.99 -5.63
N GLU A 11 -3.06 -0.24 -6.44
CA GLU A 11 -2.87 1.21 -6.53
C GLU A 11 -3.14 1.88 -5.18
N VAL A 12 -4.21 1.47 -4.51
CA VAL A 12 -4.55 2.01 -3.20
C VAL A 12 -3.46 1.68 -2.18
N LEU A 13 -3.01 0.44 -2.15
CA LEU A 13 -1.96 0.01 -1.23
C LEU A 13 -0.67 0.80 -1.47
N HIS A 14 -0.32 1.00 -2.73
CA HIS A 14 0.86 1.79 -3.09
C HIS A 14 0.76 3.21 -2.53
N LEU A 15 -0.39 3.85 -2.69
CA LEU A 15 -0.59 5.20 -2.18
C LEU A 15 -0.60 5.25 -0.65
N ILE A 16 -1.18 4.24 -0.01
CA ILE A 16 -1.12 4.12 1.45
C ILE A 16 0.34 4.04 1.91
N SER A 17 1.18 3.28 1.22
CA SER A 17 2.58 3.13 1.58
C SER A 17 3.38 4.43 1.43
N HIS A 18 2.85 5.40 0.69
CA HIS A 18 3.43 6.73 0.54
C HIS A 18 2.73 7.77 1.40
N GLU A 19 1.99 7.32 2.42
CA GLU A 19 1.38 8.17 3.44
C GLU A 19 0.24 9.05 2.96
N TYR A 20 -0.37 8.71 1.83
CA TYR A 20 -1.58 9.41 1.39
C TYR A 20 -2.77 9.00 2.24
N THR A 21 -3.57 9.98 2.61
CA THR A 21 -4.82 9.75 3.35
C THR A 21 -5.90 9.21 2.42
N THR A 22 -6.97 8.69 3.00
CA THR A 22 -8.13 8.21 2.23
C THR A 22 -8.66 9.28 1.28
N ILE A 23 -8.79 10.52 1.77
CA ILE A 23 -9.29 11.62 0.94
C ILE A 23 -8.33 11.92 -0.21
N GLU A 24 -7.03 11.93 0.07
CA GLU A 24 -6.02 12.20 -0.95
C GLU A 24 -6.01 11.10 -2.02
N ILE A 25 -6.11 9.85 -1.60
CA ILE A 25 -6.17 8.71 -2.53
C ILE A 25 -7.39 8.82 -3.43
N ALA A 26 -8.54 9.15 -2.83
CA ALA A 26 -9.77 9.32 -3.57
C ALA A 26 -9.61 10.38 -4.67
N ARG A 27 -8.99 11.50 -4.35
CA ARG A 27 -8.73 12.57 -5.32
C ARG A 27 -7.79 12.10 -6.43
N LYS A 28 -6.72 11.41 -6.07
CA LYS A 28 -5.72 10.95 -7.06
C LYS A 28 -6.33 9.94 -8.03
N LEU A 29 -7.20 9.09 -7.55
CA LEU A 29 -7.77 8.02 -8.36
C LEU A 29 -9.13 8.37 -8.97
N TYR A 30 -9.63 9.58 -8.69
CA TYR A 30 -10.95 10.03 -9.16
C TYR A 30 -12.06 9.11 -8.70
N LEU A 31 -11.98 8.69 -7.43
CA LEU A 31 -12.96 7.82 -6.79
C LEU A 31 -13.51 8.49 -5.55
N SER A 32 -14.65 8.01 -5.05
CA SER A 32 -15.18 8.52 -3.80
C SER A 32 -14.37 8.01 -2.62
N PRO A 33 -14.31 8.76 -1.52
CA PRO A 33 -13.67 8.26 -0.30
C PRO A 33 -14.26 6.94 0.18
N HIS A 34 -15.58 6.77 0.01
CA HIS A 34 -16.23 5.53 0.40
C HIS A 34 -15.67 4.33 -0.38
N THR A 35 -15.43 4.51 -1.67
CA THR A 35 -14.82 3.46 -2.50
C THR A 35 -13.42 3.10 -2.01
N ILE A 36 -12.65 4.12 -1.62
CA ILE A 36 -11.30 3.88 -1.07
C ILE A 36 -11.38 3.10 0.24
N ILE A 37 -12.33 3.44 1.10
CA ILE A 37 -12.56 2.71 2.36
C ILE A 37 -12.85 1.24 2.08
N THR A 38 -13.65 0.96 1.07
CA THR A 38 -13.97 -0.42 0.68
C THR A 38 -12.71 -1.15 0.19
N HIS A 39 -11.90 -0.51 -0.64
CA HIS A 39 -10.64 -1.11 -1.09
C HIS A 39 -9.70 -1.38 0.07
N ARG A 40 -9.58 -0.44 1.02
CA ARG A 40 -8.76 -0.63 2.21
C ARG A 40 -9.23 -1.82 3.03
N ARG A 41 -10.54 -1.91 3.27
CA ARG A 41 -11.12 -3.03 4.03
C ARG A 41 -10.78 -4.36 3.36
N ASN A 42 -10.95 -4.44 2.05
CA ASN A 42 -10.64 -5.65 1.31
C ASN A 42 -9.17 -6.03 1.40
N LEU A 43 -8.28 -5.04 1.37
CA LEU A 43 -6.84 -5.26 1.54
C LEU A 43 -6.54 -5.85 2.92
N PHE A 44 -7.11 -5.28 3.97
CA PHE A 44 -6.91 -5.80 5.33
C PHE A 44 -7.36 -7.26 5.44
N VAL A 45 -8.50 -7.58 4.85
CA VAL A 45 -9.01 -8.95 4.87
C VAL A 45 -8.11 -9.88 4.05
N LYS A 46 -7.78 -9.49 2.83
CA LYS A 46 -7.01 -10.33 1.92
C LYS A 46 -5.59 -10.58 2.42
N LEU A 47 -4.96 -9.59 3.01
CA LEU A 47 -3.60 -9.72 3.52
C LEU A 47 -3.56 -10.17 4.98
N ASP A 48 -4.72 -10.30 5.61
CA ASP A 48 -4.86 -10.79 6.98
C ASP A 48 -3.98 -10.02 7.96
N VAL A 49 -4.20 -8.70 8.02
CA VAL A 49 -3.43 -7.81 8.88
C VAL A 49 -4.36 -6.94 9.71
N ARG A 50 -3.83 -6.35 10.80
CA ARG A 50 -4.63 -5.60 11.76
C ARG A 50 -4.55 -4.09 11.59
N ASN A 51 -3.46 -3.60 11.04
CA ASN A 51 -3.24 -2.16 10.95
C ASN A 51 -2.40 -1.84 9.72
N VAL A 52 -2.19 -0.54 9.48
CA VAL A 52 -1.49 -0.08 8.29
C VAL A 52 -0.04 -0.58 8.24
N ALA A 53 0.63 -0.67 9.39
CA ALA A 53 1.99 -1.18 9.42
C ALA A 53 2.05 -2.62 8.89
N GLY A 54 1.13 -3.47 9.33
CA GLY A 54 1.02 -4.83 8.82
C GLY A 54 0.67 -4.87 7.35
N LEU A 55 -0.21 -3.96 6.92
CA LEU A 55 -0.60 -3.88 5.52
C LEU A 55 0.60 -3.59 4.63
N VAL A 56 1.42 -2.63 5.00
CA VAL A 56 2.63 -2.27 4.24
C VAL A 56 3.65 -3.41 4.27
N ARG A 57 3.89 -3.99 5.46
CA ARG A 57 4.81 -5.11 5.58
C ARG A 57 4.40 -6.27 4.66
N ARG A 58 3.13 -6.67 4.72
CA ARG A 58 2.63 -7.76 3.87
C ARG A 58 2.71 -7.39 2.40
N GLY A 59 2.47 -6.11 2.08
CA GLY A 59 2.61 -5.64 0.71
C GLY A 59 4.00 -5.90 0.15
N PHE A 60 5.04 -5.66 0.94
CA PHE A 60 6.42 -5.96 0.53
C PHE A 60 6.68 -7.46 0.50
N GLU A 61 6.22 -8.19 1.51
CA GLU A 61 6.43 -9.65 1.57
C GLU A 61 5.82 -10.36 0.37
N GLU A 62 4.65 -9.90 -0.08
CA GLU A 62 3.94 -10.52 -1.20
C GLU A 62 4.40 -9.97 -2.56
N GLY A 63 5.35 -9.06 -2.58
CA GLY A 63 5.86 -8.49 -3.82
C GLY A 63 4.94 -7.49 -4.48
N ILE A 64 3.91 -7.03 -3.78
CA ILE A 64 3.01 -6.00 -4.29
C ILE A 64 3.68 -4.63 -4.26
N LEU A 65 4.39 -4.37 -3.18
CA LEU A 65 5.15 -3.14 -2.98
C LEU A 65 6.62 -3.41 -3.20
N LYS A 66 7.31 -2.44 -3.79
CA LYS A 66 8.76 -2.53 -4.03
C LYS A 66 9.42 -1.26 -3.53
N PRO A 67 10.62 -1.36 -2.95
CA PRO A 67 11.37 -0.18 -2.55
C PRO A 67 11.59 0.74 -3.75
N LEU A 68 11.41 2.04 -3.54
CA LEU A 68 11.62 3.03 -4.59
C LEU A 68 13.07 3.53 -4.64
N TYR A 69 13.78 3.41 -3.53
CA TYR A 69 15.14 3.91 -3.43
C TYR A 69 16.11 2.96 -4.15
N LYS A 70 17.20 3.53 -4.63
CA LYS A 70 18.29 2.76 -5.19
C LYS A 70 19.29 2.42 -4.09
N VAL A 71 20.14 1.44 -4.36
CA VAL A 71 21.11 0.95 -3.39
C VAL A 71 21.97 2.08 -2.81
N GLY A 72 22.46 2.99 -3.68
CA GLY A 72 23.28 4.12 -3.21
C GLY A 72 22.56 5.01 -2.22
N LEU A 73 21.29 5.32 -2.50
CA LEU A 73 20.50 6.13 -1.62
C LEU A 73 20.25 5.41 -0.29
N HIS A 74 19.99 4.13 -0.36
CA HIS A 74 19.80 3.31 0.82
C HIS A 74 21.04 3.33 1.71
N GLN A 75 22.23 3.22 1.10
CA GLN A 75 23.48 3.25 1.83
C GLN A 75 23.67 4.58 2.56
N GLN A 76 23.29 5.69 1.93
CA GLN A 76 23.36 7.00 2.56
C GLN A 76 22.51 7.07 3.81
N VAL A 77 21.32 6.52 3.75
CA VAL A 77 20.42 6.48 4.91
C VAL A 77 21.05 5.65 6.02
N MET A 78 21.63 4.51 5.66
CA MET A 78 22.22 3.61 6.65
C MET A 78 23.47 4.20 7.29
N SER A 79 24.20 5.01 6.58
CA SER A 79 25.45 5.60 7.09
C SER A 79 25.20 6.85 7.93
N ALA A 80 23.99 7.36 7.94
CA ALA A 80 23.64 8.50 8.78
C ALA A 80 23.42 8.07 10.21
#